data_5686c58b07f397a3efe8b07fce8c8867
#
_entry.id   5686c58b07f397a3efe8b07fce8c8867
#
_cell.length_a   1.000
_cell.length_b   1.000
_cell.length_c   1.000
_cell.angle_alpha   90.00
_cell.angle_beta   90.00
_cell.angle_gamma   90.00
#
_symmetry.space_group_name_H-M   'P 1'
#
loop_
_entity.id
_entity.type
_entity.pdbx_description
1 polymer ?
#
loop_
_entity_poly.entity_id
_entity_poly.type
_entity_poly.pdbx_seq_one_letter_code
_entity_poly.pdbx_strand_id
1 'polypeptide(L)'
;MDLDPDIYEGIKEYSEKGETLFYDGRFSEALREYNKAYDMIPEPKQQWEASVWLIAAIGDCHFWLKDYAASLECFRKLMVEYEEYGNPFTRLRYGECLYETGNEQLAKEHLLVAYSMEGEELFEECDKKYLSIISIFKLQG
;
A
#
# COMPACT_ATOMS: atom_id res chain seq x y z
N MET A 1 -14.39 -12.12 -16.06
CA MET A 1 -13.32 -12.66 -16.92
C MET A 1 -12.19 -13.16 -16.01
N ASP A 2 -11.75 -14.39 -16.25
CA ASP A 2 -10.75 -15.03 -15.40
C ASP A 2 -9.38 -15.04 -16.06
N LEU A 3 -8.32 -15.03 -15.22
CA LEU A 3 -6.97 -15.20 -15.72
C LEU A 3 -6.77 -16.62 -16.25
N ASP A 4 -5.93 -16.75 -17.27
CA ASP A 4 -5.46 -18.06 -17.74
C ASP A 4 -4.89 -18.84 -16.55
N PRO A 5 -5.22 -20.14 -16.41
CA PRO A 5 -4.77 -20.93 -15.25
C PRO A 5 -3.26 -20.94 -15.02
N ASP A 6 -2.47 -20.97 -16.10
CA ASP A 6 -1.01 -20.98 -15.96
C ASP A 6 -0.49 -19.63 -15.48
N ILE A 7 -1.11 -18.55 -15.94
CA ILE A 7 -0.79 -17.19 -15.49
C ILE A 7 -1.16 -17.05 -14.01
N TYR A 8 -2.37 -17.49 -13.65
CA TYR A 8 -2.84 -17.44 -12.27
C TYR A 8 -1.87 -18.19 -11.31
N GLU A 9 -1.47 -19.41 -11.70
CA GLU A 9 -0.56 -20.19 -10.89
C GLU A 9 0.82 -19.52 -10.74
N GLY A 10 1.32 -18.89 -11.81
CA GLY A 10 2.58 -18.16 -11.75
C GLY A 10 2.51 -16.96 -10.81
N ILE A 11 1.44 -16.18 -10.92
CA ILE A 11 1.21 -15.03 -10.04
C ILE A 11 1.14 -15.51 -8.59
N LYS A 12 0.38 -16.56 -8.32
CA LYS A 12 0.22 -17.13 -6.98
C LYS A 12 1.58 -17.58 -6.41
N GLU A 13 2.36 -18.28 -7.18
CA GLU A 13 3.66 -18.79 -6.75
C GLU A 13 4.62 -17.65 -6.38
N TYR A 14 4.77 -16.64 -7.24
CA TYR A 14 5.63 -15.50 -6.95
C TYR A 14 5.11 -14.68 -5.78
N SER A 15 3.79 -14.52 -5.68
CA SER A 15 3.17 -13.77 -4.57
C SER A 15 3.40 -14.44 -3.22
N GLU A 16 3.29 -15.77 -3.16
CA GLU A 16 3.54 -16.53 -1.95
C GLU A 16 5.00 -16.44 -1.52
N LYS A 17 5.92 -16.49 -2.47
CA LYS A 17 7.34 -16.29 -2.18
C LYS A 17 7.59 -14.87 -1.65
N GLY A 18 6.98 -13.88 -2.29
CA GLY A 18 7.08 -12.50 -1.85
C GLY A 18 6.57 -12.32 -0.43
N GLU A 19 5.42 -12.89 -0.12
CA GLU A 19 4.82 -12.81 1.21
C GLU A 19 5.73 -13.42 2.28
N THR A 20 6.26 -14.61 2.01
CA THR A 20 7.19 -15.29 2.92
C THR A 20 8.42 -14.42 3.19
N LEU A 21 9.01 -13.85 2.15
CA LEU A 21 10.18 -12.98 2.26
C LEU A 21 9.85 -11.68 3.00
N PHE A 22 8.68 -11.12 2.75
CA PHE A 22 8.23 -9.89 3.41
C PHE A 22 8.15 -10.09 4.92
N TYR A 23 7.48 -11.15 5.36
CA TYR A 23 7.34 -11.43 6.80
C TYR A 23 8.65 -11.84 7.44
N ASP A 24 9.64 -12.26 6.66
CA ASP A 24 11.00 -12.53 7.15
C ASP A 24 11.87 -11.25 7.19
N GLY A 25 11.32 -10.10 6.83
CA GLY A 25 12.03 -8.84 6.80
C GLY A 25 12.94 -8.64 5.59
N ARG A 26 12.85 -9.50 4.60
CA ARG A 26 13.69 -9.48 3.39
C ARG A 26 12.96 -8.72 2.29
N PHE A 27 12.81 -7.41 2.50
CA PHE A 27 11.95 -6.57 1.67
C PHE A 27 12.43 -6.40 0.22
N SER A 28 13.73 -6.32 0.00
CA SER A 28 14.27 -6.20 -1.37
C SER A 28 14.00 -7.46 -2.19
N GLU A 29 14.15 -8.62 -1.56
CA GLU A 29 13.88 -9.91 -2.21
C GLU A 29 12.38 -10.09 -2.44
N ALA A 30 11.56 -9.71 -1.44
CA ALA A 30 10.11 -9.74 -1.58
C ALA A 30 9.66 -8.88 -2.75
N LEU A 31 10.22 -7.67 -2.86
CA LEU A 31 9.91 -6.75 -3.95
C LEU A 31 10.17 -7.38 -5.31
N ARG A 32 11.28 -8.10 -5.47
CA ARG A 32 11.60 -8.78 -6.72
C ARG A 32 10.55 -9.83 -7.09
N GLU A 33 10.11 -10.62 -6.10
CA GLU A 33 9.11 -11.65 -6.33
C GLU A 33 7.74 -11.05 -6.67
N TYR A 34 7.34 -10.01 -5.97
CA TYR A 34 6.08 -9.31 -6.27
C TYR A 34 6.11 -8.66 -7.66
N ASN A 35 7.25 -8.11 -8.07
CA ASN A 35 7.39 -7.54 -9.42
C ASN A 35 7.26 -8.61 -10.50
N LYS A 36 7.81 -9.81 -10.27
CA LYS A 36 7.63 -10.93 -11.19
C LYS A 36 6.16 -11.30 -11.34
N ALA A 37 5.43 -11.33 -10.22
CA ALA A 37 4.00 -11.60 -10.26
C ALA A 37 3.25 -10.51 -11.03
N TYR A 38 3.55 -9.26 -10.75
CA TYR A 38 2.89 -8.13 -11.41
C TYR A 38 3.14 -8.13 -12.92
N ASP A 39 4.36 -8.44 -13.34
CA ASP A 39 4.72 -8.48 -14.76
C ASP A 39 3.95 -9.55 -15.53
N MET A 40 3.44 -10.58 -14.84
CA MET A 40 2.65 -11.62 -15.47
C MET A 40 1.21 -11.21 -15.74
N ILE A 41 0.73 -10.15 -15.10
CA ILE A 41 -0.65 -9.70 -15.27
C ILE A 41 -0.84 -9.16 -16.70
N PRO A 42 -1.86 -9.67 -17.45
CA PRO A 42 -2.11 -9.20 -18.82
C PRO A 42 -2.55 -7.73 -18.86
N GLU A 43 -2.20 -7.06 -19.95
CA GLU A 43 -2.71 -5.72 -20.22
C GLU A 43 -4.17 -5.75 -20.66
N PRO A 44 -5.01 -4.78 -20.34
CA PRO A 44 -4.71 -3.68 -19.41
C PRO A 44 -4.74 -4.17 -17.97
N LYS A 45 -3.68 -3.87 -17.22
CA LYS A 45 -3.53 -4.38 -15.85
C LYS A 45 -4.64 -3.89 -14.90
N GLN A 46 -5.22 -2.72 -15.20
CA GLN A 46 -6.26 -2.11 -14.37
C GLN A 46 -7.54 -2.94 -14.26
N GLN A 47 -7.79 -3.84 -15.20
CA GLN A 47 -8.99 -4.66 -15.15
C GLN A 47 -8.90 -5.87 -14.22
N TRP A 48 -7.71 -6.13 -13.66
CA TRP A 48 -7.49 -7.33 -12.85
C TRP A 48 -7.39 -6.98 -11.37
N GLU A 49 -8.18 -7.66 -10.55
CA GLU A 49 -8.16 -7.48 -9.11
C GLU A 49 -6.79 -7.77 -8.50
N ALA A 50 -6.07 -8.74 -9.07
CA ALA A 50 -4.73 -9.08 -8.62
C ALA A 50 -3.77 -7.88 -8.68
N SER A 51 -3.97 -6.95 -9.63
CA SER A 51 -3.15 -5.76 -9.75
C SER A 51 -3.24 -4.89 -8.50
N VAL A 52 -4.43 -4.77 -7.92
CA VAL A 52 -4.65 -3.92 -6.74
C VAL A 52 -3.79 -4.39 -5.57
N TRP A 53 -3.91 -5.66 -5.21
CA TRP A 53 -3.17 -6.13 -4.03
C TRP A 53 -1.67 -6.30 -4.30
N LEU A 54 -1.25 -6.53 -5.56
CA LEU A 54 0.17 -6.57 -5.90
C LEU A 54 0.80 -5.18 -5.83
N ILE A 55 0.11 -4.15 -6.32
CA ILE A 55 0.60 -2.77 -6.19
C ILE A 55 0.73 -2.39 -4.72
N ALA A 56 -0.25 -2.77 -3.89
CA ALA A 56 -0.19 -2.52 -2.45
C ALA A 56 1.01 -3.24 -1.82
N ALA A 57 1.24 -4.50 -2.17
CA ALA A 57 2.37 -5.28 -1.65
C ALA A 57 3.72 -4.66 -2.07
N ILE A 58 3.83 -4.26 -3.34
CA ILE A 58 5.02 -3.58 -3.86
C ILE A 58 5.23 -2.25 -3.11
N GLY A 59 4.16 -1.49 -2.93
CA GLY A 59 4.21 -0.24 -2.17
C GLY A 59 4.68 -0.45 -0.74
N ASP A 60 4.22 -1.52 -0.09
CA ASP A 60 4.65 -1.87 1.27
C ASP A 60 6.13 -2.22 1.33
N CYS A 61 6.64 -2.95 0.34
CA CYS A 61 8.07 -3.24 0.27
C CYS A 61 8.88 -1.95 0.21
N HIS A 62 8.49 -1.03 -0.67
CA HIS A 62 9.16 0.27 -0.76
C HIS A 62 9.08 1.03 0.55
N PHE A 63 7.93 1.00 1.22
CA PHE A 63 7.74 1.68 2.48
C PHE A 63 8.73 1.18 3.54
N TRP A 64 8.84 -0.13 3.69
CA TRP A 64 9.75 -0.71 4.69
C TRP A 64 11.21 -0.59 4.31
N LEU A 65 11.51 -0.42 3.02
CA LEU A 65 12.84 -0.08 2.53
C LEU A 65 13.15 1.42 2.68
N LYS A 66 12.18 2.19 3.17
CA LYS A 66 12.27 3.65 3.34
C LYS A 66 12.39 4.41 2.01
N ASP A 67 11.98 3.77 0.93
CA ASP A 67 11.84 4.44 -0.36
C ASP A 67 10.42 5.01 -0.45
N TYR A 68 10.20 6.07 0.30
CA TYR A 68 8.87 6.66 0.46
C TYR A 68 8.33 7.27 -0.84
N ALA A 69 9.19 7.77 -1.70
CA ALA A 69 8.76 8.30 -2.99
C ALA A 69 8.17 7.21 -3.88
N ALA A 70 8.84 6.06 -3.96
CA ALA A 70 8.34 4.92 -4.73
C ALA A 70 7.05 4.36 -4.12
N SER A 71 7.01 4.25 -2.79
CA SER A 71 5.82 3.81 -2.07
C SER A 71 4.65 4.76 -2.31
N LEU A 72 4.89 6.06 -2.24
CA LEU A 72 3.89 7.09 -2.49
C LEU A 72 3.24 6.90 -3.87
N GLU A 73 4.05 6.65 -4.89
CA GLU A 73 3.55 6.46 -6.26
C GLU A 73 2.66 5.23 -6.36
N CYS A 74 3.01 4.14 -5.68
CA CYS A 74 2.17 2.94 -5.65
C CYS A 74 0.79 3.23 -5.06
N PHE A 75 0.74 3.90 -3.92
CA PHE A 75 -0.53 4.18 -3.25
C PHE A 75 -1.31 5.29 -3.93
N ARG A 76 -0.63 6.27 -4.54
CA ARG A 76 -1.28 7.26 -5.40
C ARG A 76 -1.99 6.58 -6.56
N LYS A 77 -1.30 5.63 -7.21
CA LYS A 77 -1.84 4.86 -8.32
C LYS A 77 -3.09 4.10 -7.89
N LEU A 78 -3.04 3.43 -6.73
CA LEU A 78 -4.21 2.72 -6.21
C LEU A 78 -5.39 3.66 -5.98
N MET A 79 -5.15 4.83 -5.40
CA MET A 79 -6.23 5.77 -5.12
C MET A 79 -6.80 6.40 -6.38
N VAL A 80 -5.94 6.86 -7.28
CA VAL A 80 -6.36 7.65 -8.45
C VAL A 80 -6.76 6.76 -9.63
N GLU A 81 -5.92 5.79 -9.98
CA GLU A 81 -6.15 4.98 -11.18
C GLU A 81 -7.04 3.77 -10.95
N TYR A 82 -7.02 3.22 -9.72
CA TYR A 82 -7.83 2.06 -9.35
C TYR A 82 -9.01 2.45 -8.44
N GLU A 83 -9.16 3.72 -8.16
CA GLU A 83 -10.29 4.27 -7.39
C GLU A 83 -10.47 3.65 -6.00
N GLU A 84 -9.36 3.30 -5.34
CA GLU A 84 -9.37 2.70 -4.00
C GLU A 84 -9.51 3.75 -2.86
N TYR A 85 -10.29 4.80 -3.09
CA TYR A 85 -10.49 5.88 -2.12
C TYR A 85 -11.13 5.40 -0.81
N GLY A 86 -11.96 4.36 -0.89
CA GLY A 86 -12.69 3.84 0.26
C GLY A 86 -11.92 2.81 1.06
N ASN A 87 -10.68 2.52 0.68
CA ASN A 87 -9.86 1.56 1.40
C ASN A 87 -9.05 2.28 2.48
N PRO A 88 -9.36 2.08 3.78
CA PRO A 88 -8.68 2.81 4.85
C PRO A 88 -7.18 2.53 4.91
N PHE A 89 -6.75 1.31 4.60
CA PHE A 89 -5.34 0.96 4.59
C PHE A 89 -4.58 1.72 3.49
N THR A 90 -5.14 1.79 2.29
CA THR A 90 -4.54 2.54 1.17
C THR A 90 -4.40 4.02 1.55
N ARG A 91 -5.45 4.56 2.15
CA ARG A 91 -5.47 5.97 2.59
C ARG A 91 -4.42 6.22 3.68
N LEU A 92 -4.32 5.30 4.63
CA LEU A 92 -3.33 5.39 5.71
C LEU A 92 -1.91 5.40 5.14
N ARG A 93 -1.60 4.43 4.31
CA ARG A 93 -0.25 4.30 3.75
C ARG A 93 0.10 5.49 2.86
N TYR A 94 -0.88 5.98 2.10
CA TYR A 94 -0.70 7.19 1.29
C TYR A 94 -0.37 8.39 2.17
N GLY A 95 -1.10 8.56 3.27
CA GLY A 95 -0.85 9.64 4.23
C GLY A 95 0.53 9.54 4.88
N GLU A 96 0.95 8.32 5.25
CA GLU A 96 2.27 8.10 5.81
C GLU A 96 3.37 8.49 4.81
N CYS A 97 3.21 8.11 3.56
CA CYS A 97 4.19 8.44 2.51
C CYS A 97 4.24 9.94 2.23
N LEU A 98 3.09 10.61 2.24
CA LEU A 98 3.04 12.08 2.09
C LEU A 98 3.82 12.77 3.21
N TYR A 99 3.66 12.28 4.44
CA TYR A 99 4.40 12.82 5.57
C TYR A 99 5.91 12.65 5.38
N GLU A 100 6.33 11.44 5.04
CA GLU A 100 7.75 11.12 4.90
C GLU A 100 8.41 11.82 3.71
N THR A 101 7.62 12.24 2.72
CA THR A 101 8.11 12.99 1.56
C THR A 101 7.98 14.52 1.73
N GLY A 102 7.59 14.98 2.92
CA GLY A 102 7.58 16.40 3.25
C GLY A 102 6.28 17.14 3.02
N ASN A 103 5.22 16.45 2.65
CA ASN A 103 3.90 17.06 2.40
C ASN A 103 3.00 16.87 3.61
N GLU A 104 3.34 17.54 4.71
CA GLU A 104 2.69 17.34 6.02
C GLU A 104 1.21 17.69 6.04
N GLN A 105 0.82 18.79 5.39
CA GLN A 105 -0.57 19.24 5.43
C GLN A 105 -1.49 18.21 4.75
N LEU A 106 -1.13 17.76 3.58
CA LEU A 106 -1.91 16.75 2.85
C LEU A 106 -1.87 15.40 3.58
N ALA A 107 -0.74 15.08 4.21
CA ALA A 107 -0.61 13.87 5.02
C ALA A 107 -1.63 13.88 6.16
N LYS A 108 -1.76 14.98 6.88
CA LYS A 108 -2.74 15.11 7.97
C LYS A 108 -4.16 14.87 7.48
N GLU A 109 -4.51 15.43 6.32
CA GLU A 109 -5.85 15.25 5.75
C GLU A 109 -6.15 13.77 5.48
N HIS A 110 -5.22 13.06 4.84
CA HIS A 110 -5.44 11.65 4.52
C HIS A 110 -5.41 10.75 5.74
N LEU A 111 -4.52 11.03 6.70
CA LEU A 111 -4.45 10.28 7.95
C LEU A 111 -5.72 10.46 8.77
N LEU A 112 -6.25 11.70 8.80
CA LEU A 112 -7.49 11.98 9.51
C LEU A 112 -8.68 11.25 8.89
N VAL A 113 -8.76 11.21 7.57
CA VAL A 113 -9.81 10.47 6.87
C VAL A 113 -9.69 8.96 7.18
N ALA A 114 -8.47 8.41 7.12
CA ALA A 114 -8.25 7.01 7.47
C ALA A 114 -8.69 6.71 8.90
N TYR A 115 -8.37 7.58 9.84
CA TYR A 115 -8.82 7.46 11.23
C TYR A 115 -10.35 7.48 11.33
N SER A 116 -11.00 8.38 10.59
CA SER A 116 -12.46 8.47 10.61
C SER A 116 -13.15 7.23 10.06
N MET A 117 -12.45 6.48 9.20
CA MET A 117 -12.98 5.25 8.61
C MET A 117 -12.89 4.05 9.55
N GLU A 118 -11.76 3.86 10.21
CA GLU A 118 -11.46 2.65 11.01
C GLU A 118 -11.06 2.90 12.47
N GLY A 119 -10.78 4.16 12.83
CA GLY A 119 -10.38 4.49 14.20
C GLY A 119 -8.93 4.14 14.52
N GLU A 120 -8.63 4.07 15.81
CA GLU A 120 -7.27 3.83 16.29
C GLU A 120 -6.71 2.46 15.89
N GLU A 121 -7.57 1.47 15.73
CA GLU A 121 -7.14 0.12 15.38
C GLU A 121 -6.30 0.08 14.12
N LEU A 122 -6.62 0.92 13.15
CA LEU A 122 -5.88 0.99 11.90
C LEU A 122 -4.42 1.39 12.12
N PHE A 123 -4.16 2.17 13.18
CA PHE A 123 -2.85 2.73 13.47
C PHE A 123 -2.02 1.90 14.46
N GLU A 124 -2.55 0.77 14.94
CA GLU A 124 -1.87 -0.01 16.00
C GLU A 124 -0.47 -0.50 15.61
N GLU A 125 -0.28 -0.87 14.36
CA GLU A 125 1.01 -1.37 13.88
C GLU A 125 1.87 -0.30 13.24
N CYS A 126 1.40 0.95 13.25
CA CYS A 126 2.10 2.09 12.68
C CYS A 126 3.03 2.72 13.69
N ASP A 127 4.01 3.48 13.20
CA ASP A 127 4.80 4.36 14.07
C ASP A 127 3.83 5.34 14.73
N LYS A 128 4.00 5.52 16.02
CA LYS A 128 3.13 6.39 16.84
C LYS A 128 3.07 7.83 16.36
N LYS A 129 4.10 8.29 15.64
CA LYS A 129 4.12 9.66 15.12
C LYS A 129 2.94 9.97 14.21
N TYR A 130 2.44 9.00 13.45
CA TYR A 130 1.34 9.22 12.52
C TYR A 130 0.03 9.51 13.25
N LEU A 131 -0.23 8.76 14.31
CA LEU A 131 -1.41 9.05 15.14
C LEU A 131 -1.25 10.39 15.88
N SER A 132 -0.05 10.70 16.33
CA SER A 132 0.25 11.96 17.01
C SER A 132 -0.04 13.18 16.13
N ILE A 133 0.22 13.09 14.83
CA ILE A 133 0.01 14.18 13.89
C ILE A 133 -1.46 14.63 13.87
N ILE A 134 -2.39 13.68 14.00
CA ILE A 134 -3.84 13.98 13.93
C ILE A 134 -4.49 14.12 15.31
N SER A 135 -3.76 13.88 16.39
CA SER A 135 -4.32 13.90 17.73
C SER A 135 -4.89 15.27 18.13
N ILE A 136 -4.31 16.34 17.64
CA ILE A 136 -4.78 17.70 17.92
C ILE A 136 -6.19 17.92 17.34
N PHE A 137 -6.46 17.38 16.16
CA PHE A 137 -7.80 17.47 15.55
C PHE A 137 -8.81 16.63 16.32
N LYS A 138 -8.38 15.50 16.81
CA LYS A 138 -9.16 14.59 17.64
C LYS A 138 -9.59 15.28 18.94
N LEU A 139 -8.68 16.04 19.56
CA LEU A 139 -8.94 16.77 20.80
C LEU A 139 -9.85 17.99 20.58
N GLN A 140 -9.85 18.55 19.38
CA GLN A 140 -10.68 19.70 19.03
C GLN A 140 -12.08 19.29 18.56
N GLY A 141 -12.22 18.06 18.17
CA GLY A 141 -13.49 17.52 17.70
C GLY A 141 -14.27 16.87 18.80
#